data_fe8078da312bfebb206bf936933bd8f1
#
_entry.id   fe8078da312bfebb206bf936933bd8f1
#
_cell.length_a   1.000
_cell.length_b   1.000
_cell.length_c   1.000
_cell.angle_alpha   90.00
_cell.angle_beta   90.00
_cell.angle_gamma   90.00
#
_symmetry.space_group_name_H-M   'P 1'
#
loop_
_entity.id
_entity.type
_entity.pdbx_description
1 polymer ?
#
loop_
_entity_poly.entity_id
_entity_poly.type
_entity_poly.pdbx_seq_one_letter_code
_entity_poly.pdbx_strand_id
1 'polypeptide(L)'
;EMCIRDRNGHYALMSREAAKAADKGMIVVCSAGNSGAGSWKKVTPPGDAENIITVGAVTKRGELAPFSSVGNTADGRVKPDVVAVGLNSDVMGTDGNLRRANGTSFASPIMCGMVACLWQACPKLTAKQIIDLVRQSGDRADFPDNIYGYGIPDLWKAYQSTQR
;
A
#
# COMPACT_ATOMS: atom_id res chain seq x y z
N GLU A 1 20.06 -5.44 12.48
CA GLU A 1 20.40 -4.35 11.56
C GLU A 1 19.69 -4.56 10.22
N MET A 2 18.72 -3.72 9.90
CA MET A 2 18.06 -3.81 8.59
C MET A 2 19.03 -3.30 7.51
N CYS A 3 19.66 -4.21 6.81
CA CYS A 3 20.48 -3.88 5.66
C CYS A 3 19.60 -3.48 4.47
N ILE A 4 20.06 -2.55 3.64
CA ILE A 4 19.33 -2.16 2.41
C ILE A 4 19.11 -3.34 1.46
N ARG A 5 19.99 -4.35 1.51
CA ARG A 5 19.91 -5.60 0.72
C ARG A 5 18.82 -6.55 1.21
N ASP A 6 18.38 -6.41 2.44
CA ASP A 6 17.41 -7.32 3.07
C ASP A 6 15.96 -7.01 2.70
N ARG A 7 15.74 -5.91 1.95
CA ARG A 7 14.41 -5.44 1.50
C ARG A 7 14.05 -5.97 0.11
N ASN A 8 14.21 -7.26 -0.09
CA ASN A 8 13.87 -7.95 -1.34
C ASN A 8 12.63 -8.85 -1.22
N GLY A 9 11.93 -8.80 -0.09
CA GLY A 9 10.76 -9.65 0.17
C GLY A 9 11.08 -11.07 0.62
N HIS A 10 12.32 -11.52 0.52
CA HIS A 10 12.73 -12.91 0.81
C HIS A 10 13.55 -13.08 2.09
N TYR A 11 14.15 -12.02 2.60
CA TYR A 11 15.05 -12.09 3.74
C TYR A 11 14.30 -11.99 5.07
N ALA A 12 13.53 -10.93 5.28
CA ALA A 12 12.81 -10.73 6.52
C ALA A 12 11.70 -11.76 6.72
N LEU A 13 11.61 -12.33 7.92
CA LEU A 13 10.58 -13.32 8.25
C LEU A 13 9.17 -12.80 7.97
N MET A 14 8.89 -11.55 8.38
CA MET A 14 7.58 -10.93 8.17
C MET A 14 7.22 -10.83 6.68
N SER A 15 8.18 -10.50 5.82
CA SER A 15 7.95 -10.40 4.37
C SER A 15 7.67 -11.75 3.74
N ARG A 16 8.41 -12.80 4.16
CA ARG A 16 8.16 -14.17 3.72
C ARG A 16 6.80 -14.69 4.14
N GLU A 17 6.38 -14.42 5.37
CA GLU A 17 5.07 -14.87 5.84
C GLU A 17 3.92 -14.08 5.18
N ALA A 18 4.12 -12.79 4.92
CA ALA A 18 3.16 -11.99 4.15
C ALA A 18 3.01 -12.52 2.70
N ALA A 19 4.12 -12.84 2.04
CA ALA A 19 4.11 -13.44 0.71
C ALA A 19 3.41 -14.82 0.71
N LYS A 20 3.71 -15.68 1.69
CA LYS A 20 3.00 -16.98 1.84
C LYS A 20 1.50 -16.83 2.04
N ALA A 21 1.06 -15.82 2.79
CA ALA A 21 -0.37 -15.53 2.96
C ALA A 21 -1.00 -15.10 1.62
N ALA A 22 -0.30 -14.27 0.85
CA ALA A 22 -0.73 -13.87 -0.48
C ALA A 22 -0.81 -15.05 -1.46
N ASP A 23 0.15 -15.96 -1.42
CA ASP A 23 0.17 -17.19 -2.23
C ASP A 23 -0.99 -18.15 -1.89
N LYS A 24 -1.52 -18.05 -0.68
CA LYS A 24 -2.73 -18.77 -0.24
C LYS A 24 -4.04 -18.09 -0.69
N GLY A 25 -3.96 -17.02 -1.44
CA GLY A 25 -5.12 -16.27 -1.95
C GLY A 25 -5.64 -15.17 -1.01
N MET A 26 -4.85 -14.78 -0.01
CA MET A 26 -5.18 -13.64 0.86
C MET A 26 -4.72 -12.33 0.21
N ILE A 27 -5.51 -11.27 0.29
CA ILE A 27 -5.03 -9.92 -0.03
C ILE A 27 -4.41 -9.33 1.25
N VAL A 28 -3.09 -9.23 1.25
CA VAL A 28 -2.33 -8.61 2.34
C VAL A 28 -2.13 -7.14 2.02
N VAL A 29 -2.56 -6.26 2.91
CA VAL A 29 -2.36 -4.81 2.79
C VAL A 29 -1.44 -4.34 3.91
N CYS A 30 -0.36 -3.68 3.56
CA CYS A 30 0.69 -3.28 4.49
C CYS A 30 1.05 -1.80 4.33
N SER A 31 1.42 -1.14 5.42
CA SER A 31 1.96 0.22 5.39
C SER A 31 3.40 0.23 4.85
N ALA A 32 3.76 1.28 4.10
CA ALA A 32 5.12 1.44 3.55
C ALA A 32 6.18 1.76 4.64
N GLY A 33 5.74 2.31 5.77
CA GLY A 33 6.61 2.82 6.84
C GLY A 33 6.67 4.35 6.89
N ASN A 34 7.21 4.87 7.98
CA ASN A 34 7.21 6.32 8.29
C ASN A 34 8.64 6.89 8.36
N SER A 35 9.56 6.36 7.56
CA SER A 35 10.97 6.73 7.56
C SER A 35 11.35 7.77 6.50
N GLY A 36 10.37 8.30 5.74
CA GLY A 36 10.61 9.18 4.59
C GLY A 36 11.41 10.45 4.90
N ALA A 37 11.18 11.04 6.08
CA ALA A 37 11.92 12.22 6.55
C ALA A 37 13.28 11.90 7.19
N GLY A 38 13.53 10.63 7.50
CA GLY A 38 14.78 10.18 8.14
C GLY A 38 15.88 9.83 7.13
N SER A 39 17.02 9.39 7.64
CA SER A 39 18.15 8.92 6.82
C SER A 39 17.84 7.63 6.04
N TRP A 40 17.00 6.76 6.61
CA TRP A 40 16.62 5.48 5.99
C TRP A 40 15.76 5.65 4.74
N LYS A 41 14.74 6.47 4.77
CA LYS A 41 13.77 6.81 3.70
C LYS A 41 12.98 5.64 3.10
N LYS A 42 13.48 4.43 3.15
CA LYS A 42 13.00 3.28 2.38
C LYS A 42 11.86 2.53 3.06
N VAL A 43 11.06 1.87 2.23
CA VAL A 43 10.02 0.92 2.67
C VAL A 43 10.62 -0.11 3.62
N THR A 44 9.89 -0.44 4.68
CA THR A 44 10.30 -1.41 5.70
C THR A 44 9.52 -2.72 5.54
N PRO A 45 10.11 -3.87 5.93
CA PRO A 45 9.36 -5.13 6.01
C PRO A 45 8.08 -4.99 6.87
N PRO A 46 6.97 -5.64 6.49
CA PRO A 46 6.79 -6.53 5.33
C PRO A 46 6.41 -5.81 4.02
N GLY A 47 6.48 -4.46 3.95
CA GLY A 47 6.09 -3.70 2.76
C GLY A 47 6.90 -3.99 1.49
N ASP A 48 8.04 -4.68 1.61
CA ASP A 48 8.86 -5.17 0.50
C ASP A 48 8.43 -6.54 -0.04
N ALA A 49 7.45 -7.20 0.59
CA ALA A 49 6.98 -8.51 0.17
C ALA A 49 6.33 -8.48 -1.22
N GLU A 50 6.40 -9.64 -1.90
CA GLU A 50 5.74 -9.84 -3.19
C GLU A 50 4.23 -10.08 -3.02
N ASN A 51 3.48 -9.80 -4.09
CA ASN A 51 2.06 -10.10 -4.20
C ASN A 51 1.18 -9.50 -3.08
N ILE A 52 1.64 -8.42 -2.43
CA ILE A 52 0.89 -7.67 -1.43
C ILE A 52 0.65 -6.23 -1.91
N ILE A 53 -0.27 -5.52 -1.27
CA ILE A 53 -0.50 -4.09 -1.47
C ILE A 53 0.25 -3.31 -0.39
N THR A 54 1.31 -2.61 -0.76
CA THR A 54 2.05 -1.71 0.13
C THR A 54 1.57 -0.29 -0.06
N VAL A 55 1.16 0.38 1.00
CA VAL A 55 0.46 1.66 0.95
C VAL A 55 1.32 2.76 1.53
N GLY A 56 1.65 3.77 0.72
CA GLY A 56 2.25 5.02 1.13
C GLY A 56 1.20 6.03 1.61
N ALA A 57 1.66 7.14 2.19
CA ALA A 57 0.79 8.17 2.76
C ALA A 57 0.84 9.47 1.97
N VAL A 58 -0.35 10.03 1.71
CA VAL A 58 -0.54 11.37 1.13
C VAL A 58 -1.44 12.23 2.00
N THR A 59 -1.48 13.54 1.70
CA THR A 59 -2.47 14.49 2.23
C THR A 59 -3.83 14.28 1.54
N LYS A 60 -4.88 14.95 2.03
CA LYS A 60 -6.20 15.01 1.35
C LYS A 60 -6.13 15.68 -0.05
N ARG A 61 -5.02 16.35 -0.38
CA ARG A 61 -4.78 16.96 -1.70
C ARG A 61 -3.95 16.08 -2.64
N GLY A 62 -3.56 14.88 -2.18
CA GLY A 62 -2.71 13.95 -2.96
C GLY A 62 -1.21 14.26 -2.90
N GLU A 63 -0.77 15.20 -2.06
CA GLU A 63 0.65 15.52 -1.86
C GLU A 63 1.30 14.46 -0.97
N LEU A 64 2.53 14.05 -1.26
CA LEU A 64 3.26 13.07 -0.46
C LEU A 64 3.41 13.54 0.99
N ALA A 65 3.05 12.70 1.95
CA ALA A 65 3.34 12.96 3.36
C ALA A 65 4.86 12.86 3.59
N PRO A 66 5.51 13.86 4.23
CA PRO A 66 6.97 13.90 4.36
C PRO A 66 7.56 12.66 5.04
N PHE A 67 6.80 12.01 5.91
CA PHE A 67 7.23 10.80 6.61
C PHE A 67 7.05 9.51 5.79
N SER A 68 6.27 9.54 4.69
CA SER A 68 5.99 8.32 3.93
C SER A 68 7.26 7.69 3.39
N SER A 69 7.53 6.43 3.74
CA SER A 69 8.65 5.69 3.19
C SER A 69 8.47 5.47 1.69
N VAL A 70 9.58 5.47 0.96
CA VAL A 70 9.64 5.34 -0.49
C VAL A 70 10.39 4.07 -0.91
N GLY A 71 10.14 3.60 -2.11
CA GLY A 71 10.84 2.47 -2.73
C GLY A 71 12.21 2.89 -3.29
N ASN A 72 12.78 2.13 -4.10
CA ASN A 72 12.41 0.77 -4.53
C ASN A 72 12.74 -0.29 -3.47
N THR A 73 12.33 -1.54 -3.73
CA THR A 73 12.89 -2.71 -3.04
C THR A 73 14.36 -2.92 -3.43
N ALA A 74 15.09 -3.79 -2.71
CA ALA A 74 16.50 -4.07 -3.03
C ALA A 74 16.68 -4.78 -4.39
N ASP A 75 15.66 -5.51 -4.84
CA ASP A 75 15.59 -6.20 -6.13
C ASP A 75 14.94 -5.34 -7.25
N GLY A 76 14.70 -4.06 -6.99
CA GLY A 76 14.28 -3.08 -8.00
C GLY A 76 12.77 -2.97 -8.24
N ARG A 77 11.92 -3.70 -7.51
CA ARG A 77 10.45 -3.58 -7.66
C ARG A 77 9.95 -2.22 -7.19
N VAL A 78 8.95 -1.69 -7.89
CA VAL A 78 8.24 -0.47 -7.48
C VAL A 78 7.52 -0.70 -6.15
N LYS A 79 7.81 0.14 -5.17
CA LYS A 79 7.09 0.26 -3.88
C LYS A 79 7.12 1.73 -3.43
N PRO A 80 6.10 2.21 -2.71
CA PRO A 80 4.85 1.50 -2.39
C PRO A 80 4.10 1.12 -3.65
N ASP A 81 3.10 0.24 -3.55
CA ASP A 81 2.23 -0.08 -4.69
C ASP A 81 1.30 1.09 -4.99
N VAL A 82 0.66 1.64 -3.98
CA VAL A 82 -0.33 2.71 -4.07
C VAL A 82 -0.19 3.65 -2.88
N VAL A 83 -0.88 4.78 -2.93
CA VAL A 83 -0.96 5.73 -1.82
C VAL A 83 -2.41 6.01 -1.42
N ALA A 84 -2.61 6.35 -0.14
CA ALA A 84 -3.89 6.80 0.39
C ALA A 84 -3.67 7.88 1.47
N VAL A 85 -4.74 8.52 1.93
CA VAL A 85 -4.65 9.56 2.96
C VAL A 85 -4.07 9.00 4.25
N GLY A 86 -2.92 9.52 4.67
CA GLY A 86 -2.22 9.13 5.90
C GLY A 86 -1.71 10.33 6.70
N LEU A 87 -1.86 11.54 6.16
CA LEU A 87 -1.55 12.79 6.88
C LEU A 87 -2.85 13.50 7.24
N ASN A 88 -3.02 13.82 8.53
CA ASN A 88 -4.25 14.37 9.10
C ASN A 88 -5.49 13.47 8.82
N SER A 89 -5.31 12.16 8.92
CA SER A 89 -6.39 11.19 8.83
C SER A 89 -7.31 11.31 10.03
N ASP A 90 -8.62 11.33 9.78
CA ASP A 90 -9.61 11.32 10.84
C ASP A 90 -9.72 9.90 11.42
N VAL A 91 -9.53 9.77 12.72
CA VAL A 91 -9.52 8.49 13.45
C VAL A 91 -10.38 8.58 14.70
N MET A 92 -10.96 7.46 15.11
CA MET A 92 -11.66 7.36 16.39
C MET A 92 -10.66 7.09 17.51
N GLY A 93 -10.64 7.95 18.53
CA GLY A 93 -9.88 7.70 19.73
C GLY A 93 -10.52 6.64 20.64
N THR A 94 -9.77 6.10 21.58
CA THR A 94 -10.26 5.12 22.56
C THR A 94 -11.35 5.67 23.49
N ASP A 95 -11.45 6.98 23.57
CA ASP A 95 -12.47 7.74 24.30
C ASP A 95 -13.73 8.04 23.47
N GLY A 96 -13.82 7.52 22.23
CA GLY A 96 -14.93 7.76 21.31
C GLY A 96 -14.91 9.11 20.61
N ASN A 97 -13.87 9.93 20.81
CA ASN A 97 -13.75 11.23 20.16
C ASN A 97 -12.99 11.13 18.82
N LEU A 98 -13.41 11.94 17.85
CA LEU A 98 -12.67 12.09 16.59
C LEU A 98 -11.36 12.83 16.85
N ARG A 99 -10.28 12.31 16.29
CA ARG A 99 -8.93 12.87 16.36
C ARG A 99 -8.28 12.83 14.99
N ARG A 100 -7.20 13.58 14.82
CA ARG A 100 -6.36 13.50 13.62
C ARG A 100 -5.05 12.82 13.95
N ALA A 101 -4.64 11.92 13.06
CA ALA A 101 -3.41 11.15 13.21
C ALA A 101 -2.63 11.10 11.89
N ASN A 102 -1.31 10.86 12.02
CA ASN A 102 -0.38 10.83 10.90
C ASN A 102 0.34 9.48 10.88
N GLY A 103 0.44 8.89 9.69
CA GLY A 103 1.16 7.65 9.47
C GLY A 103 0.65 6.87 8.27
N THR A 104 1.51 6.13 7.63
CA THR A 104 1.12 5.11 6.64
C THR A 104 0.23 4.03 7.26
N SER A 105 0.28 3.88 8.60
CA SER A 105 -0.60 3.01 9.37
C SER A 105 -2.08 3.43 9.34
N PHE A 106 -2.39 4.66 8.91
CA PHE A 106 -3.77 5.13 8.70
C PHE A 106 -4.16 5.08 7.22
N ALA A 107 -3.21 5.20 6.29
CA ALA A 107 -3.43 5.00 4.86
C ALA A 107 -3.75 3.53 4.53
N SER A 108 -3.02 2.60 5.14
CA SER A 108 -3.16 1.16 4.90
C SER A 108 -4.57 0.62 5.21
N PRO A 109 -5.21 0.88 6.37
CA PRO A 109 -6.56 0.39 6.65
C PRO A 109 -7.64 1.04 5.75
N ILE A 110 -7.46 2.28 5.32
CA ILE A 110 -8.35 2.91 4.32
C ILE A 110 -8.31 2.09 3.03
N MET A 111 -7.10 1.81 2.54
CA MET A 111 -6.91 1.00 1.33
C MET A 111 -7.46 -0.43 1.52
N CYS A 112 -7.24 -1.04 2.68
CA CYS A 112 -7.75 -2.37 2.99
C CYS A 112 -9.28 -2.43 2.91
N GLY A 113 -9.97 -1.47 3.51
CA GLY A 113 -11.43 -1.37 3.44
C GLY A 113 -11.95 -1.16 2.01
N MET A 114 -11.30 -0.28 1.25
CA MET A 114 -11.64 -0.03 -0.16
C MET A 114 -11.45 -1.27 -1.03
N VAL A 115 -10.33 -1.99 -0.85
CA VAL A 115 -10.03 -3.24 -1.57
C VAL A 115 -11.03 -4.35 -1.20
N ALA A 116 -11.43 -4.44 0.08
CA ALA A 116 -12.46 -5.37 0.52
C ALA A 116 -13.80 -5.11 -0.19
N CYS A 117 -14.21 -3.84 -0.32
CA CYS A 117 -15.41 -3.47 -1.06
C CYS A 117 -15.30 -3.84 -2.56
N LEU A 118 -14.15 -3.60 -3.18
CA LEU A 118 -13.92 -4.00 -4.59
C LEU A 118 -14.01 -5.51 -4.74
N TRP A 119 -13.39 -6.28 -3.85
CA TRP A 119 -13.42 -7.74 -3.95
C TRP A 119 -14.82 -8.30 -3.69
N GLN A 120 -15.55 -7.72 -2.76
CA GLN A 120 -16.95 -8.06 -2.53
C GLN A 120 -17.82 -7.84 -3.80
N ALA A 121 -17.55 -6.76 -4.53
CA ALA A 121 -18.23 -6.46 -5.79
C ALA A 121 -17.79 -7.38 -6.95
N CYS A 122 -16.58 -7.96 -6.87
CA CYS A 122 -15.98 -8.82 -7.90
C CYS A 122 -15.60 -10.21 -7.33
N PRO A 123 -16.58 -11.00 -6.80
CA PRO A 123 -16.26 -12.22 -6.02
C PRO A 123 -15.66 -13.36 -6.84
N LYS A 124 -15.70 -13.27 -8.17
CA LYS A 124 -15.11 -14.26 -9.08
C LYS A 124 -13.62 -14.04 -9.35
N LEU A 125 -13.09 -12.88 -8.96
CA LEU A 125 -11.69 -12.55 -9.19
C LEU A 125 -10.82 -13.11 -8.07
N THR A 126 -9.63 -13.56 -8.44
CA THR A 126 -8.59 -13.97 -7.48
C THR A 126 -7.97 -12.76 -6.78
N ALA A 127 -7.33 -12.99 -5.63
CA ALA A 127 -6.61 -11.96 -4.89
C ALA A 127 -5.61 -11.21 -5.79
N LYS A 128 -4.85 -11.94 -6.64
CA LYS A 128 -3.89 -11.34 -7.58
C LYS A 128 -4.59 -10.42 -8.59
N GLN A 129 -5.70 -10.84 -9.18
CA GLN A 129 -6.45 -10.02 -10.13
C GLN A 129 -6.99 -8.74 -9.47
N ILE A 130 -7.43 -8.80 -8.22
CA ILE A 130 -7.85 -7.60 -7.47
C ILE A 130 -6.66 -6.67 -7.23
N ILE A 131 -5.50 -7.19 -6.82
CA ILE A 131 -4.28 -6.39 -6.63
C ILE A 131 -3.89 -5.68 -7.94
N ASP A 132 -3.91 -6.39 -9.06
CA ASP A 132 -3.58 -5.83 -10.36
C ASP A 132 -4.60 -4.75 -10.80
N LEU A 133 -5.90 -4.94 -10.55
CA LEU A 133 -6.92 -3.92 -10.77
C LEU A 133 -6.68 -2.66 -9.93
N VAL A 134 -6.33 -2.83 -8.66
CA VAL A 134 -6.02 -1.70 -7.77
C VAL A 134 -4.84 -0.89 -8.34
N ARG A 135 -3.77 -1.55 -8.76
CA ARG A 135 -2.61 -0.89 -9.38
C ARG A 135 -2.98 -0.19 -10.68
N GLN A 136 -3.70 -0.87 -11.57
CA GLN A 136 -4.09 -0.34 -12.88
C GLN A 136 -5.10 0.82 -12.80
N SER A 137 -5.81 0.96 -11.70
CA SER A 137 -6.76 2.05 -11.48
C SER A 137 -6.10 3.32 -10.92
N GLY A 138 -4.83 3.26 -10.55
CA GLY A 138 -4.10 4.39 -10.01
C GLY A 138 -3.90 5.51 -11.03
N ASP A 139 -3.86 6.75 -10.55
CA ASP A 139 -3.67 7.94 -11.37
C ASP A 139 -2.26 8.05 -12.01
N ARG A 140 -1.35 7.14 -11.66
CA ARG A 140 0.01 7.01 -12.21
C ARG A 140 0.29 5.61 -12.81
N ALA A 141 -0.77 4.88 -13.14
CA ALA A 141 -0.64 3.48 -13.59
C ALA A 141 0.23 3.32 -14.84
N ASP A 142 0.21 4.31 -15.76
CA ASP A 142 1.01 4.29 -16.99
C ASP A 142 2.51 4.54 -16.75
N PHE A 143 2.86 5.26 -15.67
CA PHE A 143 4.25 5.61 -15.32
C PHE A 143 4.44 5.54 -13.80
N PRO A 144 4.42 4.32 -13.21
CA PRO A 144 4.59 4.16 -11.77
C PRO A 144 6.01 4.53 -11.33
N ASP A 145 6.11 5.12 -10.14
CA ASP A 145 7.37 5.55 -9.55
C ASP A 145 7.61 4.97 -8.15
N ASN A 146 8.79 5.18 -7.60
CA ASN A 146 9.16 4.68 -6.27
C ASN A 146 8.71 5.58 -5.11
N ILE A 147 7.92 6.62 -5.39
CA ILE A 147 7.43 7.59 -4.40
C ILE A 147 5.94 7.37 -4.16
N TYR A 148 5.15 7.35 -5.24
CA TYR A 148 3.70 7.18 -5.22
C TYR A 148 3.25 5.78 -5.68
N GLY A 149 4.16 4.95 -6.18
CA GLY A 149 3.80 3.71 -6.83
C GLY A 149 2.93 3.96 -8.07
N TYR A 150 1.84 3.23 -8.17
CA TYR A 150 0.82 3.43 -9.20
C TYR A 150 -0.14 4.60 -8.89
N GLY A 151 0.14 5.35 -7.81
CA GLY A 151 -0.62 6.54 -7.42
C GLY A 151 -1.82 6.26 -6.53
N ILE A 152 -2.82 7.14 -6.61
CA ILE A 152 -4.08 7.02 -5.87
C ILE A 152 -5.07 6.18 -6.69
N PRO A 153 -5.50 4.99 -6.21
CA PRO A 153 -6.41 4.13 -6.98
C PRO A 153 -7.83 4.70 -7.04
N ASP A 154 -8.44 4.64 -8.23
CA ASP A 154 -9.87 4.83 -8.45
C ASP A 154 -10.55 3.47 -8.50
N LEU A 155 -11.08 2.99 -7.38
CA LEU A 155 -11.69 1.66 -7.30
C LEU A 155 -13.06 1.58 -7.99
N TRP A 156 -13.71 2.72 -8.27
CA TRP A 156 -14.89 2.73 -9.11
C TRP A 156 -14.52 2.46 -10.57
N LYS A 157 -13.47 3.10 -11.07
CA LYS A 157 -12.89 2.80 -12.39
C LYS A 157 -12.45 1.34 -12.50
N ALA A 158 -11.80 0.81 -11.44
CA ALA A 158 -11.42 -0.60 -11.36
C ALA A 158 -12.63 -1.52 -11.52
N TYR A 159 -13.70 -1.27 -10.75
CA TYR A 159 -14.95 -2.04 -10.84
C TYR A 159 -15.58 -1.96 -12.23
N GLN A 160 -15.70 -0.76 -12.80
CA GLN A 160 -16.28 -0.59 -14.14
C GLN A 160 -15.53 -1.36 -15.24
N SER A 161 -14.20 -1.51 -15.11
CA SER A 161 -13.40 -2.25 -16.07
C SER A 161 -13.71 -3.76 -16.08
N THR A 162 -14.26 -4.30 -14.99
CA THR A 162 -14.65 -5.72 -14.88
C THR A 162 -16.04 -6.04 -15.45
N GLN A 163 -16.80 -5.00 -15.82
CA GLN A 163 -18.17 -5.15 -16.32
C GLN A 163 -18.26 -5.16 -17.86
N ARG A 164 -17.10 -5.14 -18.52
CA ARG A 164 -16.98 -5.15 -20.00
C ARG A 164 -16.73 -6.57 -20.55
#